data_3d213f96ff7f9ffb3c7cbbf40b4bdf04
#
_entry.id   3d213f96ff7f9ffb3c7cbbf40b4bdf04
#
_cell.length_a   1.000
_cell.length_b   1.000
_cell.length_c   1.000
_cell.angle_alpha   90.00
_cell.angle_beta   90.00
_cell.angle_gamma   90.00
#
_symmetry.space_group_name_H-M   'P 1'
#
loop_
_entity.id
_entity.type
_entity.pdbx_description
1 polymer ?
#
loop_
_entity_poly.entity_id
_entity_poly.type
_entity_poly.pdbx_seq_one_letter_code
_entity_poly.pdbx_strand_id
1 'polypeptide(L)'
;MLLMTKGRLASAEGIAAPKSRAAQHESDAAESILDLQPFRQVSSNRIKSSSGIPGTATLVNLNPAVNAWYILEVDWQDGSRSSYHLENPQPGSEQLLLDPKYPSGIALSQGNTHYSCQLFESKTNGPLDQARNSQAPYASLCDGRLFLRNPVKGHRTKLEAEAEFFRTQVWGGEKVAVIFHHLLEDSHRETAKLTDASGPGGPTAGSGKVEDAPSPALIDPKYAGRALTPSGLGITVENVRNGMTPGTWYSATGNPGVYVSLIEPQLIDRTILESYKDMVNALDSVEASSLCYLVAFDLDRFDLGYALGTEHPSIEWSDHIQPGMKDAKLPGPDGIGTIAPLVPTGMVSPEFVSKTVAAFTGGFKRTHGAFKSGELATKNHGSHYGFAEDGVVFSKLEPGLATIFVVDDGSVRMKTWDAQDDGILPKIKHARQNGVPVVEFDEKLQATVPGRLVNKWGPGNWSGSEEMKLRTIRAAAALQSNGRKRFLIYAVFSDSTPSAMARVFQAYRCRYAMHLDMNALEHTYLALYRRAGPQLFVDYLLSGMSEVDKVASGGEVPRFLGYPDNRDFFYVMRHDR
;
A
#
# COMPACT_ATOMS: atom_id res chain seq x y z
N MET A 1 -11.69 -28.36 -29.09
CA MET A 1 -11.56 -27.28 -30.09
C MET A 1 -11.98 -25.99 -29.40
N LEU A 2 -11.04 -25.24 -28.85
CA LEU A 2 -11.31 -23.96 -28.19
C LEU A 2 -11.83 -22.98 -29.25
N LEU A 3 -13.06 -22.58 -29.17
CA LEU A 3 -13.59 -21.44 -29.89
C LEU A 3 -13.12 -20.19 -29.13
N MET A 4 -11.98 -19.66 -29.55
CA MET A 4 -11.55 -18.36 -29.14
C MET A 4 -12.45 -17.31 -29.78
N THR A 5 -13.34 -16.72 -28.99
CA THR A 5 -14.01 -15.50 -29.39
C THR A 5 -13.02 -14.35 -29.38
N LYS A 6 -13.18 -13.39 -30.29
CA LYS A 6 -12.32 -12.23 -30.52
C LYS A 6 -12.26 -11.26 -29.33
N GLY A 7 -11.86 -11.72 -28.17
CA GLY A 7 -11.19 -10.91 -27.19
C GLY A 7 -9.72 -10.89 -27.59
N ARG A 8 -9.10 -9.76 -27.68
CA ARG A 8 -7.67 -9.64 -27.99
C ARG A 8 -6.90 -10.45 -26.95
N LEU A 9 -6.53 -11.68 -27.32
CA LEU A 9 -5.45 -12.38 -26.68
C LEU A 9 -4.21 -11.54 -26.92
N ALA A 10 -3.61 -11.03 -25.87
CA ALA A 10 -2.21 -10.74 -25.93
C ALA A 10 -1.53 -12.10 -26.17
N SER A 11 -1.15 -12.38 -27.41
CA SER A 11 -0.29 -13.51 -27.70
C SER A 11 0.98 -13.35 -26.87
N ALA A 12 1.55 -14.46 -26.43
CA ALA A 12 2.86 -14.47 -25.77
C ALA A 12 3.99 -13.96 -26.69
N GLU A 13 3.65 -13.54 -27.88
CA GLU A 13 4.54 -12.92 -28.86
C GLU A 13 4.57 -11.42 -28.64
N GLY A 14 5.59 -10.98 -27.95
CA GLY A 14 6.05 -9.60 -27.97
C GLY A 14 5.12 -8.66 -27.25
N ILE A 15 5.49 -8.31 -26.03
CA ILE A 15 5.12 -7.02 -25.46
C ILE A 15 5.52 -5.99 -26.53
N ALA A 16 4.53 -5.44 -27.21
CA ALA A 16 4.76 -4.38 -28.18
C ALA A 16 5.59 -3.30 -27.48
N ALA A 17 6.63 -2.81 -28.13
CA ALA A 17 7.42 -1.70 -27.60
C ALA A 17 6.46 -0.63 -27.06
N PRO A 18 6.68 -0.08 -25.87
CA PRO A 18 5.74 0.84 -25.25
C PRO A 18 5.42 1.95 -26.24
N LYS A 19 4.15 2.01 -26.67
CA LYS A 19 3.65 3.12 -27.47
C LYS A 19 3.94 4.39 -26.68
N SER A 20 4.18 5.51 -27.36
CA SER A 20 4.29 6.79 -26.65
C SER A 20 3.09 6.90 -25.70
N ARG A 21 3.28 7.39 -24.48
CA ARG A 21 2.19 7.48 -23.49
C ARG A 21 0.99 8.26 -24.00
N ALA A 22 1.19 9.26 -24.85
CA ALA A 22 0.11 9.96 -25.52
C ALA A 22 -0.74 9.02 -26.39
N ALA A 23 -0.11 8.14 -27.18
CA ALA A 23 -0.83 7.17 -27.99
C ALA A 23 -1.53 6.10 -27.13
N GLN A 24 -0.98 5.78 -25.96
CA GLN A 24 -1.61 4.87 -25.01
C GLN A 24 -2.81 5.53 -24.33
N HIS A 25 -2.72 6.80 -23.94
CA HIS A 25 -3.86 7.57 -23.42
C HIS A 25 -4.99 7.70 -24.44
N GLU A 26 -4.70 7.97 -25.71
CA GLU A 26 -5.73 7.98 -26.75
C GLU A 26 -6.38 6.60 -26.97
N SER A 27 -5.60 5.53 -26.90
CA SER A 27 -6.14 4.16 -27.07
C SER A 27 -6.96 3.68 -25.87
N ASP A 28 -6.73 4.23 -24.69
CA ASP A 28 -7.39 3.83 -23.43
C ASP A 28 -8.57 4.75 -23.07
N ALA A 29 -8.84 5.75 -23.88
CA ALA A 29 -9.97 6.67 -23.69
C ALA A 29 -11.29 5.92 -23.72
N ALA A 30 -12.09 6.05 -22.66
CA ALA A 30 -13.40 5.43 -22.50
C ALA A 30 -13.40 3.86 -22.54
N GLU A 31 -12.25 3.23 -22.30
CA GLU A 31 -12.13 1.78 -22.16
C GLU A 31 -12.48 1.34 -20.72
N SER A 32 -12.83 0.08 -20.57
CA SER A 32 -13.12 -0.50 -19.26
C SER A 32 -11.84 -0.75 -18.45
N ILE A 33 -11.97 -0.96 -17.13
CA ILE A 33 -10.85 -1.37 -16.26
C ILE A 33 -10.17 -2.66 -16.77
N LEU A 34 -10.91 -3.55 -17.46
CA LEU A 34 -10.35 -4.77 -18.01
C LEU A 34 -9.32 -4.49 -19.11
N ASP A 35 -9.45 -3.37 -19.80
CA ASP A 35 -8.52 -2.96 -20.85
C ASP A 35 -7.20 -2.41 -20.32
N LEU A 36 -7.13 -2.07 -19.03
CA LEU A 36 -5.87 -1.83 -18.32
C LEU A 36 -5.09 -3.13 -18.03
N GLN A 37 -5.71 -4.31 -18.25
CA GLN A 37 -5.10 -5.61 -18.01
C GLN A 37 -4.52 -6.18 -19.32
N PRO A 38 -3.29 -5.80 -19.74
CA PRO A 38 -2.75 -6.17 -21.06
C PRO A 38 -2.46 -7.67 -21.19
N PHE A 39 -2.37 -8.39 -20.05
CA PHE A 39 -2.00 -9.81 -20.00
C PHE A 39 -3.19 -10.72 -19.75
N ARG A 40 -4.41 -10.19 -19.64
CA ARG A 40 -5.60 -10.99 -19.39
C ARG A 40 -5.79 -12.07 -20.43
N GLN A 41 -6.22 -13.24 -19.99
CA GLN A 41 -6.63 -14.35 -20.82
C GLN A 41 -8.13 -14.57 -20.70
N VAL A 42 -8.79 -14.77 -21.82
CA VAL A 42 -10.25 -14.95 -21.89
C VAL A 42 -10.56 -16.33 -22.44
N SER A 43 -11.41 -17.06 -21.75
CA SER A 43 -11.99 -18.31 -22.21
C SER A 43 -13.51 -18.25 -22.08
N SER A 44 -14.24 -18.84 -23.03
CA SER A 44 -15.69 -18.91 -22.99
C SER A 44 -16.16 -20.32 -23.27
N ASN A 45 -17.22 -20.74 -22.58
CA ASN A 45 -17.84 -22.05 -22.81
C ASN A 45 -19.36 -21.97 -22.65
N ARG A 46 -20.05 -22.86 -23.33
CA ARG A 46 -21.49 -23.08 -23.11
C ARG A 46 -21.67 -23.74 -21.75
N ILE A 47 -22.60 -23.21 -21.00
CA ILE A 47 -22.95 -23.71 -19.68
C ILE A 47 -24.41 -24.13 -19.64
N LYS A 48 -24.72 -24.88 -18.60
CA LYS A 48 -26.08 -25.32 -18.35
C LYS A 48 -26.30 -25.33 -16.85
N SER A 49 -27.35 -24.68 -16.39
CA SER A 49 -27.71 -24.77 -14.98
C SER A 49 -28.12 -26.20 -14.61
N SER A 50 -28.11 -26.51 -13.33
CA SER A 50 -28.63 -27.80 -12.83
C SER A 50 -30.11 -28.03 -13.21
N SER A 51 -30.90 -26.96 -13.38
CA SER A 51 -32.28 -27.00 -13.88
C SER A 51 -32.37 -27.09 -15.41
N GLY A 52 -31.24 -27.17 -16.12
CA GLY A 52 -31.20 -27.36 -17.56
C GLY A 52 -31.24 -26.09 -18.41
N ILE A 53 -31.21 -24.91 -17.82
CA ILE A 53 -31.21 -23.61 -18.52
C ILE A 53 -29.86 -23.40 -19.20
N PRO A 54 -29.82 -23.16 -20.52
CA PRO A 54 -28.56 -22.91 -21.21
C PRO A 54 -28.09 -21.47 -21.05
N GLY A 55 -26.76 -21.29 -21.14
CA GLY A 55 -26.10 -20.00 -21.08
C GLY A 55 -24.67 -20.08 -21.64
N THR A 56 -23.95 -18.98 -21.50
CA THR A 56 -22.51 -18.90 -21.81
C THR A 56 -21.81 -18.32 -20.59
N ALA A 57 -20.75 -18.98 -20.16
CA ALA A 57 -19.83 -18.41 -19.18
C ALA A 57 -18.55 -17.93 -19.88
N THR A 58 -18.07 -16.77 -19.50
CA THR A 58 -16.78 -16.22 -19.91
C THR A 58 -15.92 -16.02 -18.65
N LEU A 59 -14.76 -16.66 -18.63
CA LEU A 59 -13.81 -16.55 -17.55
C LEU A 59 -12.60 -15.76 -18.03
N VAL A 60 -12.31 -14.65 -17.36
CA VAL A 60 -11.17 -13.76 -17.62
C VAL A 60 -10.16 -13.94 -16.49
N ASN A 61 -9.02 -14.56 -16.76
CA ASN A 61 -7.87 -14.52 -15.86
C ASN A 61 -7.17 -13.17 -16.07
N LEU A 62 -7.15 -12.32 -15.05
CA LEU A 62 -6.69 -10.94 -15.18
C LEU A 62 -5.17 -10.83 -15.36
N ASN A 63 -4.41 -11.76 -14.77
CA ASN A 63 -2.97 -11.91 -14.96
C ASN A 63 -2.57 -13.37 -14.75
N PRO A 64 -2.34 -14.16 -15.81
CA PRO A 64 -2.03 -15.58 -15.70
C PRO A 64 -0.69 -15.88 -15.01
N ALA A 65 0.26 -14.95 -14.99
CA ALA A 65 1.52 -15.13 -14.28
C ALA A 65 1.36 -15.06 -12.76
N VAL A 66 0.41 -14.25 -12.28
CA VAL A 66 0.03 -14.15 -10.86
C VAL A 66 -1.08 -15.11 -10.51
N ASN A 67 -2.05 -15.29 -11.41
CA ASN A 67 -3.14 -16.28 -11.33
C ASN A 67 -4.07 -16.13 -10.10
N ALA A 68 -4.14 -14.93 -9.52
CA ALA A 68 -4.91 -14.69 -8.30
C ALA A 68 -6.37 -14.33 -8.58
N TRP A 69 -6.63 -13.43 -9.55
CA TRP A 69 -7.95 -12.84 -9.74
C TRP A 69 -8.54 -13.11 -11.11
N TYR A 70 -9.85 -13.33 -11.09
CA TYR A 70 -10.64 -13.67 -12.27
C TYR A 70 -11.95 -12.87 -12.30
N ILE A 71 -12.42 -12.60 -13.51
CA ILE A 71 -13.81 -12.18 -13.73
C ILE A 71 -14.56 -13.34 -14.37
N LEU A 72 -15.68 -13.70 -13.78
CA LEU A 72 -16.63 -14.64 -14.34
C LEU A 72 -17.87 -13.89 -14.81
N GLU A 73 -18.09 -13.86 -16.11
CA GLU A 73 -19.31 -13.34 -16.74
C GLU A 73 -20.22 -14.50 -17.10
N VAL A 74 -21.51 -14.35 -16.81
CA VAL A 74 -22.53 -15.37 -17.11
C VAL A 74 -23.66 -14.71 -17.87
N ASP A 75 -23.86 -15.17 -19.12
CA ASP A 75 -24.94 -14.76 -20.03
C ASP A 75 -25.93 -15.88 -20.17
N TRP A 76 -27.16 -15.69 -19.69
CA TRP A 76 -28.22 -16.67 -19.85
C TRP A 76 -29.03 -16.44 -21.14
N GLN A 77 -29.66 -17.48 -21.65
CA GLN A 77 -30.41 -17.43 -22.91
C GLN A 77 -31.58 -16.43 -22.91
N ASP A 78 -32.11 -16.07 -21.75
CA ASP A 78 -33.15 -15.04 -21.60
C ASP A 78 -32.64 -13.59 -21.67
N GLY A 79 -31.32 -13.41 -21.89
CA GLY A 79 -30.66 -12.10 -21.95
C GLY A 79 -30.23 -11.56 -20.61
N SER A 80 -30.46 -12.27 -19.48
CA SER A 80 -29.91 -11.86 -18.18
C SER A 80 -28.40 -12.08 -18.14
N ARG A 81 -27.68 -11.09 -17.61
CA ARG A 81 -26.22 -11.07 -17.55
C ARG A 81 -25.76 -10.75 -16.14
N SER A 82 -24.72 -11.43 -15.69
CA SER A 82 -24.09 -11.19 -14.39
C SER A 82 -22.57 -11.26 -14.51
N SER A 83 -21.87 -10.47 -13.69
CA SER A 83 -20.42 -10.47 -13.58
C SER A 83 -20.00 -10.63 -12.13
N TYR A 84 -18.94 -11.40 -11.89
CA TYR A 84 -18.46 -11.78 -10.57
C TYR A 84 -16.93 -11.64 -10.50
N HIS A 85 -16.42 -10.99 -9.46
CA HIS A 85 -14.99 -10.94 -9.20
C HIS A 85 -14.60 -12.11 -8.28
N LEU A 86 -13.85 -13.05 -8.82
CA LEU A 86 -13.41 -14.24 -8.11
C LEU A 86 -11.94 -14.14 -7.71
N GLU A 87 -11.63 -14.61 -6.52
CA GLU A 87 -10.26 -14.69 -6.00
C GLU A 87 -9.87 -16.15 -5.77
N ASN A 88 -8.73 -16.52 -6.35
CA ASN A 88 -8.09 -17.82 -6.15
C ASN A 88 -7.13 -17.73 -4.95
N PRO A 89 -7.42 -18.34 -3.80
CA PRO A 89 -6.56 -18.27 -2.62
C PRO A 89 -5.26 -19.10 -2.76
N GLN A 90 -5.15 -19.94 -3.79
CA GLN A 90 -3.99 -20.79 -4.04
C GLN A 90 -3.40 -20.60 -5.44
N PRO A 91 -3.00 -19.37 -5.81
CA PRO A 91 -2.63 -19.02 -7.18
C PRO A 91 -1.39 -19.77 -7.69
N GLY A 92 -0.48 -20.17 -6.78
CA GLY A 92 0.73 -20.92 -7.13
C GLY A 92 0.49 -22.40 -7.45
N SER A 93 -0.64 -22.96 -7.05
CA SER A 93 -0.89 -24.40 -7.18
C SER A 93 -2.21 -24.75 -7.91
N GLU A 94 -3.16 -23.83 -7.98
CA GLU A 94 -4.48 -24.08 -8.50
C GLU A 94 -4.83 -23.11 -9.63
N GLN A 95 -5.51 -23.62 -10.67
CA GLN A 95 -6.02 -22.82 -11.80
C GLN A 95 -7.52 -23.01 -11.97
N LEU A 96 -8.21 -21.94 -12.37
CA LEU A 96 -9.63 -21.96 -12.68
C LEU A 96 -9.82 -22.17 -14.19
N LEU A 97 -10.68 -23.12 -14.57
CA LEU A 97 -10.93 -23.48 -15.96
C LEU A 97 -12.43 -23.64 -16.22
N LEU A 98 -12.88 -23.23 -17.41
CA LEU A 98 -14.18 -23.63 -17.95
C LEU A 98 -14.01 -24.93 -18.73
N ASP A 99 -14.36 -26.07 -18.13
CA ASP A 99 -14.25 -27.38 -18.77
C ASP A 99 -15.63 -27.82 -19.30
N PRO A 100 -15.76 -28.14 -20.61
CA PRO A 100 -16.99 -28.67 -21.19
C PRO A 100 -17.55 -29.91 -20.49
N LYS A 101 -16.70 -30.67 -19.78
CA LYS A 101 -17.13 -31.81 -18.97
C LYS A 101 -17.89 -31.41 -17.70
N TYR A 102 -17.77 -30.15 -17.26
CA TYR A 102 -18.42 -29.59 -16.08
C TYR A 102 -19.26 -28.36 -16.42
N PRO A 103 -20.35 -28.53 -17.23
CA PRO A 103 -21.12 -27.39 -17.77
C PRO A 103 -21.90 -26.62 -16.69
N SER A 104 -22.04 -27.16 -15.47
CA SER A 104 -22.75 -26.52 -14.35
C SER A 104 -21.84 -25.74 -13.41
N GLY A 105 -20.54 -25.57 -13.74
CA GLY A 105 -19.60 -24.86 -12.89
C GLY A 105 -18.25 -24.63 -13.53
N ILE A 106 -17.24 -24.45 -12.70
CA ILE A 106 -15.84 -24.32 -13.09
C ILE A 106 -15.04 -25.53 -12.56
N ALA A 107 -13.97 -25.84 -13.24
CA ALA A 107 -12.98 -26.82 -12.78
C ALA A 107 -11.83 -26.08 -12.07
N LEU A 108 -11.47 -26.56 -10.89
CA LEU A 108 -10.26 -26.15 -10.17
C LEU A 108 -9.21 -27.23 -10.43
N SER A 109 -8.13 -26.85 -11.09
CA SER A 109 -7.06 -27.76 -11.52
C SER A 109 -5.82 -27.59 -10.66
N GLN A 110 -5.41 -28.65 -9.98
CA GLN A 110 -4.18 -28.72 -9.20
C GLN A 110 -3.29 -29.86 -9.74
N GLY A 111 -2.32 -29.51 -10.57
CA GLY A 111 -1.53 -30.51 -11.30
C GLY A 111 -2.43 -31.41 -12.16
N ASN A 112 -2.44 -32.72 -11.88
CA ASN A 112 -3.28 -33.70 -12.58
C ASN A 112 -4.66 -33.91 -11.93
N THR A 113 -4.95 -33.24 -10.83
CA THR A 113 -6.22 -33.40 -10.10
C THR A 113 -7.17 -32.27 -10.50
N HIS A 114 -8.42 -32.62 -10.79
CA HIS A 114 -9.47 -31.66 -11.11
C HIS A 114 -10.60 -31.78 -10.11
N TYR A 115 -11.02 -30.66 -9.55
CA TYR A 115 -12.18 -30.54 -8.69
C TYR A 115 -13.28 -29.78 -9.43
N SER A 116 -14.48 -30.32 -9.45
CA SER A 116 -15.64 -29.62 -10.00
C SER A 116 -16.26 -28.73 -8.93
N CYS A 117 -16.37 -27.45 -9.22
CA CYS A 117 -17.03 -26.47 -8.40
C CYS A 117 -18.34 -26.05 -9.07
N GLN A 118 -19.46 -26.53 -8.54
CA GLN A 118 -20.79 -26.23 -9.09
C GLN A 118 -21.19 -24.80 -8.72
N LEU A 119 -21.33 -23.94 -9.73
CA LEU A 119 -21.68 -22.53 -9.56
C LEU A 119 -22.99 -22.16 -10.26
N PHE A 120 -23.39 -22.90 -11.30
CA PHE A 120 -24.53 -22.60 -12.17
C PHE A 120 -25.74 -23.46 -11.83
N GLU A 121 -26.10 -23.55 -10.54
CA GLU A 121 -27.22 -24.41 -10.11
C GLU A 121 -28.57 -23.87 -10.52
N SER A 122 -28.75 -22.54 -10.49
CA SER A 122 -29.95 -21.87 -10.96
C SER A 122 -29.62 -20.46 -11.42
N LYS A 123 -30.59 -19.77 -12.07
CA LYS A 123 -30.45 -18.34 -12.38
C LYS A 123 -30.50 -17.44 -11.16
N THR A 124 -31.24 -17.88 -10.14
CA THR A 124 -31.48 -17.18 -8.89
C THR A 124 -31.33 -18.16 -7.74
N ASN A 125 -30.80 -17.69 -6.63
CA ASN A 125 -30.52 -18.50 -5.43
C ASN A 125 -29.47 -19.61 -5.60
N GLY A 126 -28.66 -19.59 -6.66
CA GLY A 126 -27.49 -20.46 -6.78
C GLY A 126 -26.33 -20.03 -5.89
N PRO A 127 -25.23 -20.80 -5.83
CA PRO A 127 -24.07 -20.50 -4.97
C PRO A 127 -23.50 -19.10 -5.18
N LEU A 128 -23.42 -18.62 -6.42
CA LEU A 128 -22.94 -17.27 -6.73
C LEU A 128 -23.86 -16.18 -6.18
N ASP A 129 -25.18 -16.35 -6.28
CA ASP A 129 -26.14 -15.39 -5.75
C ASP A 129 -26.18 -15.42 -4.23
N GLN A 130 -26.08 -16.60 -3.62
CA GLN A 130 -25.98 -16.74 -2.16
C GLN A 130 -24.71 -16.05 -1.63
N ALA A 131 -23.57 -16.27 -2.28
CA ALA A 131 -22.32 -15.63 -1.96
C ALA A 131 -22.39 -14.09 -2.10
N ARG A 132 -23.01 -13.59 -3.17
CA ARG A 132 -23.24 -12.15 -3.38
C ARG A 132 -24.17 -11.57 -2.31
N ASN A 133 -25.26 -12.25 -2.01
CA ASN A 133 -26.26 -11.80 -1.05
C ASN A 133 -25.76 -11.87 0.41
N SER A 134 -24.73 -12.63 0.69
CA SER A 134 -24.08 -12.67 2.02
C SER A 134 -23.46 -11.34 2.43
N GLN A 135 -23.15 -10.48 1.46
CA GLN A 135 -22.46 -9.21 1.63
C GLN A 135 -21.11 -9.31 2.39
N ALA A 136 -20.60 -10.54 2.56
CA ALA A 136 -19.27 -10.74 3.11
C ALA A 136 -18.21 -10.21 2.13
N PRO A 137 -17.20 -9.46 2.56
CA PRO A 137 -16.13 -8.96 1.67
C PRO A 137 -15.51 -10.06 0.82
N TYR A 138 -15.35 -11.24 1.42
CA TYR A 138 -14.91 -12.48 0.82
C TYR A 138 -15.94 -13.57 1.15
N ALA A 139 -16.79 -13.87 0.19
CA ALA A 139 -17.76 -14.96 0.35
C ALA A 139 -17.15 -16.27 -0.15
N SER A 140 -17.10 -17.28 0.73
CA SER A 140 -16.53 -18.59 0.41
C SER A 140 -17.37 -19.31 -0.63
N LEU A 141 -16.70 -19.88 -1.62
CA LEU A 141 -17.24 -20.77 -2.63
C LEU A 141 -16.40 -22.07 -2.63
N CYS A 142 -17.02 -23.18 -3.06
CA CYS A 142 -16.31 -24.45 -3.28
C CYS A 142 -15.47 -24.90 -2.06
N ASP A 143 -16.08 -24.87 -0.88
CA ASP A 143 -15.45 -25.27 0.39
C ASP A 143 -14.17 -24.46 0.71
N GLY A 144 -14.16 -23.17 0.40
CA GLY A 144 -13.03 -22.26 0.68
C GLY A 144 -11.91 -22.30 -0.36
N ARG A 145 -12.07 -23.03 -1.47
CA ARG A 145 -11.11 -23.06 -2.57
C ARG A 145 -11.21 -21.86 -3.50
N LEU A 146 -12.25 -21.05 -3.34
CA LEU A 146 -12.53 -19.89 -4.15
C LEU A 146 -13.26 -18.86 -3.29
N PHE A 147 -13.00 -17.59 -3.51
CA PHE A 147 -13.77 -16.51 -2.89
C PHE A 147 -14.45 -15.66 -3.97
N LEU A 148 -15.70 -15.27 -3.69
CA LEU A 148 -16.34 -14.16 -4.37
C LEU A 148 -16.04 -12.88 -3.59
N ARG A 149 -15.46 -11.88 -4.26
CA ARG A 149 -15.24 -10.54 -3.70
C ARG A 149 -16.51 -9.71 -3.87
N ASN A 150 -17.10 -9.25 -2.78
CA ASN A 150 -18.32 -8.43 -2.79
C ASN A 150 -18.00 -6.96 -2.52
N PRO A 151 -18.71 -6.03 -3.18
CA PRO A 151 -18.67 -4.62 -2.83
C PRO A 151 -19.12 -4.44 -1.38
N VAL A 152 -18.29 -3.77 -0.60
CA VAL A 152 -18.55 -3.45 0.81
C VAL A 152 -18.22 -1.99 1.08
N LYS A 153 -18.86 -1.43 2.11
CA LYS A 153 -18.53 -0.09 2.56
C LYS A 153 -17.36 -0.15 3.54
N GLY A 154 -16.28 0.50 3.18
CA GLY A 154 -15.12 0.64 4.05
C GLY A 154 -15.43 1.49 5.29
N HIS A 155 -14.76 1.18 6.37
CA HIS A 155 -14.80 2.00 7.58
C HIS A 155 -14.10 3.33 7.32
N ARG A 156 -14.64 4.37 7.93
CA ARG A 156 -14.07 5.71 7.99
C ARG A 156 -14.22 6.18 9.42
N THR A 157 -13.17 6.72 10.02
CA THR A 157 -13.26 7.27 11.37
C THR A 157 -14.21 8.47 11.39
N LYS A 158 -14.73 8.82 12.56
CA LYS A 158 -15.59 10.02 12.70
C LYS A 158 -14.81 11.28 12.32
N LEU A 159 -13.55 11.36 12.75
CA LEU A 159 -12.66 12.49 12.47
C LEU A 159 -12.41 12.64 10.97
N GLU A 160 -12.12 11.54 10.27
CA GLU A 160 -11.95 11.55 8.81
C GLU A 160 -13.25 11.98 8.10
N ALA A 161 -14.42 11.49 8.57
CA ALA A 161 -15.69 11.86 8.00
C ALA A 161 -16.00 13.36 8.19
N GLU A 162 -15.68 13.92 9.35
CA GLU A 162 -15.82 15.35 9.65
C GLU A 162 -14.84 16.18 8.81
N ALA A 163 -13.57 15.79 8.72
CA ALA A 163 -12.58 16.47 7.91
C ALA A 163 -12.98 16.49 6.41
N GLU A 164 -13.48 15.38 5.90
CA GLU A 164 -13.97 15.28 4.53
C GLU A 164 -15.22 16.14 4.30
N PHE A 165 -16.15 16.16 5.26
CA PHE A 165 -17.30 17.05 5.21
C PHE A 165 -16.89 18.53 5.13
N PHE A 166 -15.96 18.98 5.98
CA PHE A 166 -15.45 20.35 5.93
C PHE A 166 -14.77 20.66 4.58
N ARG A 167 -13.96 19.71 4.09
CA ARG A 167 -13.24 19.88 2.82
C ARG A 167 -14.18 20.02 1.62
N THR A 168 -15.29 19.25 1.61
CA THR A 168 -16.17 19.16 0.44
C THR A 168 -17.37 20.11 0.50
N GLN A 169 -17.87 20.45 1.70
CA GLN A 169 -19.12 21.18 1.87
C GLN A 169 -18.95 22.62 2.39
N VAL A 170 -17.76 22.99 2.89
CA VAL A 170 -17.52 24.30 3.47
C VAL A 170 -16.60 25.12 2.57
N TRP A 171 -17.03 26.32 2.18
CA TRP A 171 -16.20 27.23 1.38
C TRP A 171 -14.90 27.56 2.13
N GLY A 172 -13.76 27.27 1.52
CA GLY A 172 -12.45 27.36 2.19
C GLY A 172 -12.15 26.22 3.17
N GLY A 173 -12.92 25.13 3.11
CA GLY A 173 -12.90 24.02 4.06
C GLY A 173 -11.57 23.26 4.13
N GLU A 174 -10.76 23.32 3.10
CA GLU A 174 -9.40 22.73 3.15
C GLU A 174 -8.52 23.42 4.20
N LYS A 175 -8.59 24.76 4.28
CA LYS A 175 -7.88 25.52 5.33
C LYS A 175 -8.46 25.27 6.72
N VAL A 176 -9.79 25.12 6.82
CA VAL A 176 -10.48 24.82 8.06
C VAL A 176 -10.15 23.41 8.54
N ALA A 177 -10.12 22.42 7.64
CA ALA A 177 -9.73 21.05 7.95
C ALA A 177 -8.28 20.97 8.44
N VAL A 178 -7.35 21.70 7.81
CA VAL A 178 -5.95 21.80 8.25
C VAL A 178 -5.82 22.43 9.64
N ILE A 179 -6.56 23.52 9.91
CA ILE A 179 -6.57 24.16 11.24
C ILE A 179 -7.16 23.23 12.31
N PHE A 180 -8.22 22.50 11.99
CA PHE A 180 -8.86 21.55 12.89
C PHE A 180 -7.92 20.37 13.21
N HIS A 181 -7.20 19.87 12.21
CA HIS A 181 -6.16 18.86 12.41
C HIS A 181 -5.03 19.38 13.30
N HIS A 182 -4.51 20.57 13.07
CA HIS A 182 -3.46 21.17 13.92
C HIS A 182 -3.88 21.35 15.38
N LEU A 183 -5.14 21.74 15.63
CA LEU A 183 -5.66 21.87 17.01
C LEU A 183 -5.75 20.52 17.74
N LEU A 184 -6.03 19.45 16.99
CA LEU A 184 -6.05 18.09 17.55
C LEU A 184 -4.63 17.50 17.68
N GLU A 185 -3.73 17.78 16.74
CA GLU A 185 -2.33 17.34 16.75
C GLU A 185 -1.56 17.93 17.93
N ASP A 186 -1.81 19.21 18.29
CA ASP A 186 -1.18 19.82 19.47
C ASP A 186 -1.54 19.09 20.78
N SER A 187 -2.67 18.39 20.82
CA SER A 187 -3.03 17.53 21.97
C SER A 187 -2.30 16.18 21.99
N HIS A 188 -1.75 15.76 20.87
CA HIS A 188 -1.03 14.49 20.70
C HIS A 188 0.49 14.68 20.46
N ARG A 189 1.01 15.89 20.68
CA ARG A 189 2.44 16.19 20.47
C ARG A 189 3.30 15.33 21.38
N GLU A 190 3.93 14.35 20.79
CA GLU A 190 4.80 13.42 21.49
C GLU A 190 6.19 14.01 21.68
N THR A 191 6.57 14.20 22.93
CA THR A 191 7.92 14.64 23.31
C THR A 191 8.68 13.48 23.96
N ALA A 192 9.89 13.24 23.49
CA ALA A 192 10.82 12.38 24.20
C ALA A 192 11.64 13.20 25.20
N LYS A 193 11.92 12.63 26.37
CA LYS A 193 12.93 13.18 27.27
C LYS A 193 14.30 12.66 26.85
N LEU A 194 15.17 13.56 26.41
CA LEU A 194 16.57 13.24 26.16
C LEU A 194 17.32 13.27 27.49
N THR A 195 17.75 12.12 27.98
CA THR A 195 18.47 11.96 29.25
C THR A 195 19.90 11.48 29.04
N ASP A 196 20.78 11.73 30.04
CA ASP A 196 22.13 11.16 30.03
C ASP A 196 22.06 9.66 30.38
N ALA A 197 22.59 8.85 29.49
CA ALA A 197 22.66 7.40 29.66
C ALA A 197 23.81 6.95 30.60
N SER A 198 24.67 7.90 31.06
CA SER A 198 25.91 7.65 31.82
C SER A 198 25.70 7.44 33.31
N GLY A 199 24.46 7.48 33.84
CA GLY A 199 24.20 7.19 35.25
C GLY A 199 24.26 5.68 35.57
N PRO A 200 24.40 5.30 36.88
CA PRO A 200 24.28 3.90 37.28
C PRO A 200 22.87 3.39 36.96
N GLY A 201 22.73 2.65 35.87
CA GLY A 201 21.47 2.24 35.27
C GLY A 201 21.19 2.82 33.89
N GLY A 202 22.16 3.51 33.27
CA GLY A 202 22.07 3.90 31.86
C GLY A 202 21.73 2.74 30.96
N PRO A 203 21.19 2.99 29.74
CA PRO A 203 20.85 1.92 28.81
C PRO A 203 22.13 1.09 28.67
N THR A 204 22.13 -0.09 29.24
CA THR A 204 23.06 -1.10 28.79
C THR A 204 22.67 -1.29 27.32
N ALA A 205 23.48 -0.69 26.42
CA ALA A 205 23.52 -1.15 25.06
C ALA A 205 23.58 -2.68 25.22
N GLY A 206 22.45 -3.32 24.96
CA GLY A 206 22.43 -4.77 24.96
C GLY A 206 23.57 -5.16 24.05
N SER A 207 24.65 -5.68 24.63
CA SER A 207 25.90 -6.01 23.95
C SER A 207 25.74 -7.20 23.00
N GLY A 208 24.53 -7.61 22.71
CA GLY A 208 24.20 -8.36 21.53
C GLY A 208 24.28 -7.38 20.35
N LYS A 209 25.41 -7.31 19.68
CA LYS A 209 25.41 -7.00 18.26
C LYS A 209 24.37 -7.95 17.66
N VAL A 210 23.16 -7.43 17.44
CA VAL A 210 22.18 -8.19 16.67
C VAL A 210 22.75 -8.14 15.26
N GLU A 211 23.59 -9.14 14.92
CA GLU A 211 24.30 -9.21 13.62
C GLU A 211 23.33 -9.16 12.45
N ASP A 212 22.05 -9.43 12.74
CA ASP A 212 20.94 -9.49 11.82
C ASP A 212 20.06 -8.23 11.80
N ALA A 213 20.33 -7.21 12.60
CA ALA A 213 19.55 -5.97 12.64
C ALA A 213 19.91 -5.01 11.48
N PRO A 214 19.00 -4.09 11.12
CA PRO A 214 19.32 -3.01 10.18
C PRO A 214 20.52 -2.16 10.66
N SER A 215 21.17 -1.50 9.71
CA SER A 215 22.27 -0.59 10.06
C SER A 215 21.75 0.59 10.91
N PRO A 216 22.41 0.92 12.03
CA PRO A 216 22.00 2.06 12.86
C PRO A 216 22.21 3.39 12.14
N ALA A 217 21.55 4.45 12.62
CA ALA A 217 21.72 5.79 12.11
C ALA A 217 23.11 6.36 12.45
N LEU A 218 23.59 7.26 11.61
CA LEU A 218 24.78 8.07 11.85
C LEU A 218 24.40 9.23 12.78
N ILE A 219 24.85 9.18 14.02
CA ILE A 219 24.57 10.16 15.07
C ILE A 219 25.80 11.01 15.33
N ASP A 220 25.62 12.31 15.58
CA ASP A 220 26.70 13.22 15.98
C ASP A 220 27.33 12.71 17.30
N PRO A 221 28.65 12.50 17.35
CA PRO A 221 29.37 11.95 18.53
C PRO A 221 29.10 12.69 19.85
N LYS A 222 28.74 13.98 19.80
CA LYS A 222 28.39 14.74 21.02
C LYS A 222 27.14 14.22 21.74
N TYR A 223 26.32 13.43 21.06
CA TYR A 223 25.12 12.78 21.62
C TYR A 223 25.36 11.30 21.95
N ALA A 224 26.58 10.81 21.79
CA ALA A 224 26.93 9.48 22.26
C ALA A 224 26.62 9.33 23.75
N GLY A 225 25.95 8.26 24.15
CA GLY A 225 25.53 8.08 25.53
C GLY A 225 24.25 8.80 25.95
N ARG A 226 23.49 9.39 25.02
CA ARG A 226 22.13 9.91 25.28
C ARG A 226 21.09 8.80 25.10
N ALA A 227 20.00 8.93 25.82
CA ALA A 227 18.83 8.04 25.69
C ALA A 227 17.56 8.84 25.44
N LEU A 228 16.70 8.31 24.57
CA LEU A 228 15.34 8.80 24.31
C LEU A 228 14.34 7.94 25.06
N THR A 229 13.48 8.57 25.85
CA THR A 229 12.35 7.91 26.50
C THR A 229 11.06 8.42 25.85
N PRO A 230 10.48 7.67 24.87
CA PRO A 230 9.26 8.08 24.20
C PRO A 230 8.06 7.87 25.12
N SER A 231 7.11 8.81 25.12
CA SER A 231 5.85 8.66 25.85
C SER A 231 4.81 7.86 25.07
N GLY A 232 4.92 7.86 23.74
CA GLY A 232 3.89 7.33 22.85
C GLY A 232 4.22 6.06 22.11
N LEU A 233 5.42 5.48 22.30
CA LEU A 233 5.75 4.21 21.67
C LEU A 233 4.87 3.10 22.25
N GLY A 234 3.99 2.53 21.45
CA GLY A 234 3.09 1.44 21.88
C GLY A 234 3.67 0.04 21.66
N ILE A 235 4.74 -0.09 20.83
CA ILE A 235 5.43 -1.37 20.63
C ILE A 235 6.41 -1.63 21.77
N THR A 236 6.28 -2.76 22.43
CA THR A 236 7.23 -3.22 23.43
C THR A 236 8.51 -3.74 22.75
N VAL A 237 9.67 -3.28 23.22
CA VAL A 237 10.98 -3.68 22.69
C VAL A 237 11.82 -4.41 23.75
N GLU A 238 12.71 -5.29 23.30
CA GLU A 238 13.56 -6.10 24.17
C GLU A 238 14.75 -5.29 24.71
N ASN A 239 15.18 -5.64 25.93
CA ASN A 239 16.41 -5.14 26.54
C ASN A 239 16.48 -3.61 26.77
N VAL A 240 15.34 -2.93 26.86
CA VAL A 240 15.25 -1.51 27.21
C VAL A 240 14.82 -1.34 28.67
N ARG A 241 15.63 -0.64 29.48
CA ARG A 241 15.31 -0.33 30.90
C ARG A 241 15.09 1.17 31.14
N ASN A 242 15.96 2.02 30.61
CA ASN A 242 15.99 3.46 30.89
C ASN A 242 16.03 4.30 29.60
N GLY A 243 15.23 3.95 28.60
CA GLY A 243 15.20 4.62 27.30
C GLY A 243 16.02 3.93 26.22
N MET A 244 15.85 4.38 25.00
CA MET A 244 16.47 3.81 23.79
C MET A 244 17.61 4.71 23.31
N THR A 245 18.75 4.12 22.95
CA THR A 245 19.83 4.87 22.29
C THR A 245 19.34 5.37 20.93
N PRO A 246 19.44 6.68 20.64
CA PRO A 246 18.98 7.24 19.37
C PRO A 246 19.61 6.53 18.16
N GLY A 247 18.78 6.25 17.16
CA GLY A 247 19.23 5.65 15.90
C GLY A 247 19.64 4.18 15.98
N THR A 248 19.55 3.55 17.15
CA THR A 248 19.86 2.11 17.35
C THR A 248 18.60 1.28 17.18
N TRP A 249 18.73 0.07 16.63
CA TRP A 249 17.63 -0.85 16.45
C TRP A 249 17.49 -1.83 17.61
N TYR A 250 16.26 -2.03 18.06
CA TYR A 250 15.86 -2.95 19.12
C TYR A 250 14.84 -3.95 18.60
N SER A 251 14.93 -5.21 18.98
CA SER A 251 13.96 -6.24 18.60
C SER A 251 12.58 -5.93 19.21
N ALA A 252 11.53 -6.01 18.41
CA ALA A 252 10.16 -5.96 18.92
C ALA A 252 9.83 -7.24 19.68
N THR A 253 9.32 -7.12 20.91
CA THR A 253 9.01 -8.27 21.77
C THR A 253 7.99 -9.19 21.13
N GLY A 254 8.33 -10.47 21.00
CA GLY A 254 7.45 -11.49 20.44
C GLY A 254 7.28 -11.46 18.92
N ASN A 255 8.01 -10.60 18.21
CA ASN A 255 8.01 -10.50 16.74
C ASN A 255 9.45 -10.61 16.17
N PRO A 256 10.04 -11.82 16.14
CA PRO A 256 11.39 -12.02 15.64
C PRO A 256 11.55 -11.57 14.19
N GLY A 257 12.55 -10.71 13.91
CA GLY A 257 12.78 -10.12 12.58
C GLY A 257 12.10 -8.77 12.40
N VAL A 258 11.39 -8.27 13.42
CA VAL A 258 10.88 -6.90 13.49
C VAL A 258 11.73 -6.09 14.46
N TYR A 259 12.15 -4.91 14.04
CA TYR A 259 13.02 -4.01 14.80
C TYR A 259 12.41 -2.63 14.89
N VAL A 260 12.65 -1.95 16.03
CA VAL A 260 12.17 -0.59 16.29
C VAL A 260 13.35 0.33 16.58
N SER A 261 13.33 1.54 16.06
CA SER A 261 14.31 2.56 16.32
C SER A 261 13.66 3.93 16.49
N LEU A 262 14.29 4.80 17.26
CA LEU A 262 13.87 6.17 17.52
C LEU A 262 15.01 7.14 17.21
N ILE A 263 14.66 8.31 16.69
CA ILE A 263 15.61 9.40 16.46
C ILE A 263 14.92 10.76 16.50
N GLU A 264 15.63 11.78 16.97
CA GLU A 264 15.30 13.18 16.70
C GLU A 264 16.27 13.72 15.63
N PRO A 265 15.81 14.46 14.62
CA PRO A 265 16.66 14.94 13.53
C PRO A 265 17.89 15.74 13.99
N GLN A 266 17.82 16.49 15.11
CA GLN A 266 18.96 17.23 15.67
C GLN A 266 20.13 16.35 16.12
N LEU A 267 19.88 15.05 16.34
CA LEU A 267 20.90 14.10 16.79
C LEU A 267 21.72 13.53 15.63
N ILE A 268 21.31 13.77 14.40
CA ILE A 268 21.96 13.28 13.18
C ILE A 268 23.35 13.91 13.04
N ASP A 269 24.27 13.15 12.47
CA ASP A 269 25.64 13.60 12.16
C ASP A 269 25.63 14.92 11.37
N ARG A 270 26.44 15.88 11.78
CA ARG A 270 26.48 17.21 11.19
C ARG A 270 26.84 17.21 9.71
N THR A 271 27.65 16.27 9.26
CA THR A 271 28.02 16.17 7.84
C THR A 271 26.81 15.91 6.98
N ILE A 272 25.83 15.13 7.48
CA ILE A 272 24.54 14.90 6.83
C ILE A 272 23.69 16.16 6.89
N LEU A 273 23.54 16.79 8.07
CA LEU A 273 22.70 17.97 8.23
C LEU A 273 23.17 19.16 7.39
N GLU A 274 24.48 19.26 7.13
CA GLU A 274 25.09 20.34 6.36
C GLU A 274 25.24 20.03 4.86
N SER A 275 24.97 18.78 4.42
CA SER A 275 25.05 18.38 3.01
C SER A 275 23.82 18.82 2.22
N TYR A 276 23.89 18.81 0.88
CA TYR A 276 22.77 18.99 -0.06
C TYR A 276 21.83 20.18 0.25
N LYS A 277 22.38 21.35 0.64
CA LYS A 277 21.59 22.53 1.04
C LYS A 277 20.74 23.14 -0.08
N ASP A 278 21.04 22.82 -1.31
CA ASP A 278 20.28 23.17 -2.51
C ASP A 278 19.09 22.22 -2.78
N MET A 279 19.11 21.01 -2.20
CA MET A 279 18.08 19.98 -2.39
C MET A 279 17.15 19.80 -1.20
N VAL A 280 17.57 20.16 -0.01
CA VAL A 280 16.80 20.06 1.24
C VAL A 280 16.90 21.34 2.06
N ASN A 281 15.82 21.67 2.74
CA ASN A 281 15.80 22.80 3.68
C ASN A 281 16.57 22.46 4.95
N ALA A 282 17.05 23.50 5.65
CA ALA A 282 17.57 23.35 7.00
C ALA A 282 16.43 22.99 7.96
N LEU A 283 16.76 22.21 9.00
CA LEU A 283 15.83 21.92 10.09
C LEU A 283 15.48 23.19 10.85
N ASP A 284 14.23 23.40 11.14
CA ASP A 284 13.82 24.39 12.13
C ASP A 284 13.81 23.80 13.56
N SER A 285 13.50 24.61 14.56
CA SER A 285 13.54 24.18 15.97
C SER A 285 12.50 23.10 16.31
N VAL A 286 11.37 23.05 15.61
CA VAL A 286 10.32 22.05 15.82
C VAL A 286 10.75 20.73 15.20
N GLU A 287 11.12 20.72 13.93
CA GLU A 287 11.59 19.52 13.25
C GLU A 287 12.84 18.92 13.92
N ALA A 288 13.75 19.79 14.41
CA ALA A 288 14.97 19.35 15.05
C ALA A 288 14.71 18.44 16.26
N SER A 289 13.69 18.74 17.05
CA SER A 289 13.32 18.00 18.29
C SER A 289 12.12 17.05 18.09
N SER A 290 11.62 16.93 16.88
CA SER A 290 10.46 16.08 16.56
C SER A 290 10.86 14.61 16.54
N LEU A 291 10.14 13.78 17.30
CA LEU A 291 10.47 12.36 17.39
C LEU A 291 10.06 11.61 16.14
N CYS A 292 10.97 10.77 15.63
CA CYS A 292 10.75 9.88 14.50
C CYS A 292 10.79 8.44 14.99
N TYR A 293 9.76 7.68 14.64
CA TYR A 293 9.57 6.28 14.97
C TYR A 293 9.76 5.43 13.72
N LEU A 294 10.63 4.43 13.80
CA LEU A 294 10.92 3.56 12.66
C LEU A 294 10.71 2.09 13.05
N VAL A 295 10.06 1.35 12.19
CA VAL A 295 9.91 -0.11 12.29
C VAL A 295 10.50 -0.75 11.05
N ALA A 296 11.38 -1.73 11.23
CA ALA A 296 12.03 -2.46 10.15
C ALA A 296 11.62 -3.93 10.15
N PHE A 297 11.35 -4.46 8.97
CA PHE A 297 10.98 -5.84 8.71
C PHE A 297 12.07 -6.54 7.90
N ASP A 298 12.59 -7.66 8.41
CA ASP A 298 13.59 -8.50 7.74
C ASP A 298 12.95 -9.21 6.53
N LEU A 299 13.31 -8.80 5.31
CA LEU A 299 12.74 -9.33 4.07
C LEU A 299 13.17 -10.79 3.75
N ASP A 300 14.08 -11.37 4.54
CA ASP A 300 14.37 -12.81 4.47
C ASP A 300 13.35 -13.63 5.29
N ARG A 301 12.52 -12.97 6.11
CA ARG A 301 11.52 -13.61 6.99
C ARG A 301 10.09 -13.25 6.64
N PHE A 302 9.91 -12.17 5.90
CA PHE A 302 8.59 -11.60 5.65
C PHE A 302 8.36 -11.27 4.19
N ASP A 303 7.14 -11.57 3.75
CA ASP A 303 6.57 -11.11 2.51
C ASP A 303 5.77 -9.82 2.71
N LEU A 304 5.67 -9.03 1.65
CA LEU A 304 4.85 -7.83 1.62
C LEU A 304 3.65 -8.04 0.71
N GLY A 305 2.45 -7.84 1.25
CA GLY A 305 1.21 -7.73 0.51
C GLY A 305 0.72 -6.30 0.45
N TYR A 306 -0.18 -6.02 -0.47
CA TYR A 306 -0.84 -4.74 -0.63
C TYR A 306 -2.30 -4.96 -0.99
N ALA A 307 -3.21 -4.17 -0.42
CA ALA A 307 -4.62 -4.21 -0.74
C ALA A 307 -5.20 -2.79 -0.87
N LEU A 308 -6.09 -2.63 -1.83
CA LEU A 308 -6.84 -1.41 -2.06
C LEU A 308 -7.96 -1.25 -1.04
N GLY A 309 -8.08 -0.05 -0.48
CA GLY A 309 -9.24 0.35 0.29
C GLY A 309 -10.46 0.52 -0.60
N THR A 310 -11.65 0.54 0.01
CA THR A 310 -12.92 0.60 -0.75
C THR A 310 -13.14 1.93 -1.49
N GLU A 311 -12.37 2.98 -1.14
CA GLU A 311 -12.39 4.29 -1.82
C GLU A 311 -11.12 4.55 -2.65
N HIS A 312 -10.30 3.53 -2.84
CA HIS A 312 -9.10 3.57 -3.66
C HIS A 312 -9.15 2.53 -4.79
N PRO A 313 -8.68 2.86 -5.99
CA PRO A 313 -8.37 4.22 -6.44
C PRO A 313 -9.64 5.05 -6.62
N SER A 314 -9.56 6.38 -6.43
CA SER A 314 -10.55 7.28 -7.02
C SER A 314 -10.19 7.45 -8.48
N ILE A 315 -11.09 7.08 -9.36
CA ILE A 315 -10.88 7.09 -10.82
C ILE A 315 -11.12 8.44 -11.47
N GLU A 316 -11.71 9.38 -10.73
CA GLU A 316 -11.99 10.74 -11.20
C GLU A 316 -10.73 11.62 -11.17
N TRP A 317 -10.83 12.79 -11.76
CA TRP A 317 -9.80 13.82 -11.66
C TRP A 317 -9.72 14.39 -10.25
N SER A 318 -8.50 14.56 -9.72
CA SER A 318 -8.31 15.32 -8.48
C SER A 318 -8.71 16.78 -8.66
N ASP A 319 -9.34 17.37 -7.63
CA ASP A 319 -9.69 18.80 -7.61
C ASP A 319 -8.46 19.72 -7.62
N HIS A 320 -7.32 19.19 -7.21
CA HIS A 320 -6.04 19.91 -7.18
C HIS A 320 -5.36 20.00 -8.54
N ILE A 321 -5.82 19.26 -9.56
CA ILE A 321 -5.26 19.32 -10.91
C ILE A 321 -5.70 20.60 -11.59
N GLN A 322 -4.74 21.33 -12.19
CA GLN A 322 -5.03 22.52 -12.98
C GLN A 322 -5.99 22.19 -14.13
N PRO A 323 -7.02 23.03 -14.38
CA PRO A 323 -8.00 22.76 -15.43
C PRO A 323 -7.40 22.47 -16.80
N GLY A 324 -6.32 23.16 -17.17
CA GLY A 324 -5.61 22.95 -18.44
C GLY A 324 -4.81 21.65 -18.54
N MET A 325 -4.68 20.90 -17.45
CA MET A 325 -4.02 19.58 -17.44
C MET A 325 -5.03 18.42 -17.54
N LYS A 326 -6.33 18.71 -17.37
CA LYS A 326 -7.40 17.72 -17.53
C LYS A 326 -7.73 17.56 -19.02
N ASP A 327 -7.81 16.33 -19.50
CA ASP A 327 -8.38 16.05 -20.82
C ASP A 327 -9.90 15.90 -20.67
N ALA A 328 -10.67 16.80 -21.29
CA ALA A 328 -12.12 16.79 -21.22
C ALA A 328 -12.78 15.55 -21.87
N LYS A 329 -12.03 14.79 -22.66
CA LYS A 329 -12.50 13.55 -23.28
C LYS A 329 -12.35 12.34 -22.35
N LEU A 330 -11.58 12.45 -21.26
CA LEU A 330 -11.31 11.37 -20.33
C LEU A 330 -12.08 11.59 -19.02
N PRO A 331 -12.71 10.56 -18.44
CA PRO A 331 -13.37 10.66 -17.13
C PRO A 331 -12.37 10.81 -15.98
N GLY A 332 -11.11 10.47 -16.19
CA GLY A 332 -9.99 10.59 -15.26
C GLY A 332 -8.68 10.24 -15.94
N PRO A 333 -7.53 10.33 -15.25
CA PRO A 333 -6.21 10.17 -15.88
C PRO A 333 -5.96 8.78 -16.47
N ASP A 334 -6.67 7.75 -16.01
CA ASP A 334 -6.57 6.38 -16.54
C ASP A 334 -7.58 6.08 -17.67
N GLY A 335 -8.43 7.03 -18.02
CA GLY A 335 -9.41 6.89 -19.10
C GLY A 335 -10.67 6.11 -18.72
N ILE A 336 -10.82 5.70 -17.45
CA ILE A 336 -11.93 4.87 -16.98
C ILE A 336 -12.86 5.62 -16.02
N GLY A 337 -14.17 5.42 -16.17
CA GLY A 337 -15.22 6.02 -15.32
C GLY A 337 -15.73 5.10 -14.21
N THR A 338 -15.29 3.82 -14.16
CA THR A 338 -15.65 2.86 -13.13
C THR A 338 -14.61 1.77 -13.03
N ILE A 339 -14.39 1.25 -11.82
CA ILE A 339 -13.54 0.06 -11.59
C ILE A 339 -14.31 -1.24 -11.73
N ALA A 340 -15.64 -1.18 -11.88
CA ALA A 340 -16.42 -2.41 -12.07
C ALA A 340 -15.98 -3.14 -13.36
N PRO A 341 -15.96 -4.46 -13.35
CA PRO A 341 -16.47 -5.40 -12.33
C PRO A 341 -15.49 -5.73 -11.19
N LEU A 342 -14.33 -5.10 -11.11
CA LEU A 342 -13.36 -5.33 -10.04
C LEU A 342 -13.86 -4.75 -8.70
N VAL A 343 -13.51 -5.42 -7.60
CA VAL A 343 -13.99 -5.08 -6.27
C VAL A 343 -12.82 -4.95 -5.28
N PRO A 344 -12.44 -3.73 -4.84
CA PRO A 344 -11.58 -3.54 -3.69
C PRO A 344 -12.35 -3.89 -2.41
N THR A 345 -11.74 -4.67 -1.52
CA THR A 345 -12.40 -5.09 -0.28
C THR A 345 -11.96 -4.31 0.94
N GLY A 346 -10.81 -3.65 0.88
CA GLY A 346 -10.24 -2.91 2.02
C GLY A 346 -9.85 -3.81 3.20
N MET A 347 -9.61 -5.09 2.96
CA MET A 347 -9.23 -6.07 3.97
C MET A 347 -8.14 -7.00 3.46
N VAL A 348 -7.39 -7.58 4.39
CA VAL A 348 -6.53 -8.72 4.10
C VAL A 348 -7.39 -9.93 3.71
N SER A 349 -7.03 -10.61 2.63
CA SER A 349 -7.69 -11.85 2.22
C SER A 349 -7.66 -12.90 3.33
N PRO A 350 -8.74 -13.68 3.54
CA PRO A 350 -8.81 -14.70 4.60
C PRO A 350 -7.62 -15.66 4.62
N GLU A 351 -7.06 -15.98 3.46
CA GLU A 351 -5.87 -16.83 3.31
C GLU A 351 -4.65 -16.27 4.06
N PHE A 352 -4.50 -14.95 4.11
CA PHE A 352 -3.31 -14.30 4.68
C PHE A 352 -3.50 -13.79 6.11
N VAL A 353 -4.73 -13.74 6.64
CA VAL A 353 -5.01 -13.19 7.98
C VAL A 353 -4.19 -13.89 9.07
N SER A 354 -4.06 -15.20 9.01
CA SER A 354 -3.32 -15.97 10.03
C SER A 354 -1.80 -15.75 9.98
N LYS A 355 -1.27 -15.41 8.80
CA LYS A 355 0.17 -15.18 8.53
C LYS A 355 0.58 -13.73 8.75
N THR A 356 -0.39 -12.80 8.76
CA THR A 356 -0.13 -11.36 8.87
C THR A 356 0.39 -11.00 10.25
N VAL A 357 1.57 -10.35 10.28
CA VAL A 357 2.27 -9.90 11.50
C VAL A 357 2.26 -8.39 11.65
N ALA A 358 1.96 -7.64 10.60
CA ALA A 358 1.79 -6.19 10.65
C ALA A 358 0.88 -5.71 9.53
N ALA A 359 0.25 -4.56 9.73
CA ALA A 359 -0.36 -3.79 8.66
C ALA A 359 -0.09 -2.29 8.87
N PHE A 360 0.07 -1.56 7.76
CA PHE A 360 0.25 -0.11 7.79
C PHE A 360 -0.38 0.56 6.56
N THR A 361 -0.82 1.79 6.74
CA THR A 361 -1.49 2.56 5.69
C THR A 361 -0.59 2.80 4.47
N GLY A 362 -1.20 2.85 3.29
CA GLY A 362 -0.56 3.16 2.01
C GLY A 362 -0.28 4.66 1.84
N GLY A 363 -0.84 5.30 0.83
CA GLY A 363 -0.51 6.68 0.50
C GLY A 363 -1.71 7.59 0.25
N PHE A 364 -1.46 8.72 -0.40
CA PHE A 364 -2.47 9.75 -0.64
C PHE A 364 -3.64 9.25 -1.49
N LYS A 365 -4.84 9.72 -1.18
CA LYS A 365 -6.00 9.60 -2.06
C LYS A 365 -5.86 10.52 -3.28
N ARG A 366 -6.42 10.14 -4.43
CA ARG A 366 -6.38 10.96 -5.66
C ARG A 366 -7.00 12.33 -5.45
N THR A 367 -8.08 12.38 -4.70
CA THR A 367 -8.79 13.63 -4.40
C THR A 367 -7.96 14.61 -3.56
N HIS A 368 -6.95 14.13 -2.82
CA HIS A 368 -6.20 14.92 -1.85
C HIS A 368 -4.87 15.44 -2.38
N GLY A 369 -4.47 15.12 -3.59
CA GLY A 369 -3.19 15.57 -4.11
C GLY A 369 -3.09 15.53 -5.62
N ALA A 370 -2.17 16.34 -6.17
CA ALA A 370 -1.79 16.31 -7.57
C ALA A 370 -0.54 17.15 -7.79
N PHE A 371 0.17 16.88 -8.87
CA PHE A 371 1.18 17.80 -9.38
C PHE A 371 0.49 18.97 -10.08
N LYS A 372 0.61 20.17 -9.53
CA LYS A 372 0.01 21.40 -10.08
C LYS A 372 0.94 22.10 -11.09
N SER A 373 2.22 21.79 -11.06
CA SER A 373 3.24 22.45 -11.88
C SER A 373 4.42 21.52 -12.19
N GLY A 374 5.25 21.94 -13.14
CA GLY A 374 6.44 21.21 -13.54
C GLY A 374 6.16 20.05 -14.50
N GLU A 375 7.20 19.27 -14.76
CA GLU A 375 7.18 18.18 -15.75
C GLU A 375 6.10 17.12 -15.48
N LEU A 376 5.94 16.73 -14.22
CA LEU A 376 4.99 15.67 -13.83
C LEU A 376 3.53 16.12 -13.97
N ALA A 377 3.24 17.41 -13.79
CA ALA A 377 1.91 17.95 -14.04
C ALA A 377 1.48 17.79 -15.51
N THR A 378 2.43 17.95 -16.43
CA THR A 378 2.18 17.83 -17.87
C THR A 378 2.25 16.38 -18.31
N LYS A 379 3.29 15.63 -17.88
CA LYS A 379 3.56 14.28 -18.36
C LYS A 379 2.54 13.27 -17.86
N ASN A 380 2.12 13.38 -16.60
CA ASN A 380 1.25 12.45 -15.92
C ASN A 380 -0.14 13.03 -15.65
N HIS A 381 -0.54 14.09 -16.35
CA HIS A 381 -1.78 14.81 -16.09
C HIS A 381 -1.99 15.13 -14.60
N GLY A 382 -0.90 15.47 -13.89
CA GLY A 382 -0.91 15.73 -12.45
C GLY A 382 -1.12 14.49 -11.57
N SER A 383 -1.25 13.28 -12.12
CA SER A 383 -1.36 12.06 -11.34
C SER A 383 -0.11 11.84 -10.50
N HIS A 384 -0.30 11.51 -9.23
CA HIS A 384 0.78 11.32 -8.24
C HIS A 384 0.87 9.88 -7.74
N TYR A 385 0.10 8.96 -8.33
CA TYR A 385 0.08 7.55 -7.98
C TYR A 385 -0.31 6.63 -9.15
N GLY A 386 0.02 5.36 -8.98
CA GLY A 386 -0.51 4.21 -9.69
C GLY A 386 -0.62 3.02 -8.74
N PHE A 387 -1.47 2.04 -9.07
CA PHE A 387 -1.75 0.88 -8.22
C PHE A 387 -1.78 -0.41 -9.01
N ALA A 388 -1.23 -1.48 -8.42
CA ALA A 388 -1.52 -2.85 -8.81
C ALA A 388 -1.71 -3.71 -7.56
N GLU A 389 -2.74 -4.54 -7.55
CA GLU A 389 -3.03 -5.53 -6.50
C GLU A 389 -3.20 -6.89 -7.15
N ASP A 390 -2.51 -7.91 -6.63
CA ASP A 390 -2.54 -9.29 -7.13
C ASP A 390 -2.39 -9.43 -8.67
N GLY A 391 -1.48 -8.64 -9.24
CA GLY A 391 -1.19 -8.64 -10.68
C GLY A 391 -2.16 -7.82 -11.53
N VAL A 392 -3.12 -7.15 -10.90
CA VAL A 392 -4.18 -6.39 -11.58
C VAL A 392 -3.92 -4.90 -11.43
N VAL A 393 -3.84 -4.19 -12.56
CA VAL A 393 -3.61 -2.75 -12.61
C VAL A 393 -4.94 -2.02 -12.42
N PHE A 394 -5.07 -1.25 -11.35
CA PHE A 394 -6.23 -0.40 -11.09
C PHE A 394 -6.02 1.05 -11.51
N SER A 395 -4.77 1.46 -11.54
CA SER A 395 -4.33 2.75 -12.06
C SER A 395 -2.92 2.57 -12.62
N LYS A 396 -2.67 3.15 -13.77
CA LYS A 396 -1.38 3.03 -14.47
C LYS A 396 -0.22 3.46 -13.59
N LEU A 397 0.91 2.74 -13.72
CA LEU A 397 2.15 3.16 -13.09
C LEU A 397 2.79 4.26 -13.92
N GLU A 398 2.94 5.45 -13.31
CA GLU A 398 3.37 6.66 -13.96
C GLU A 398 4.90 6.84 -13.86
N PRO A 399 5.63 7.17 -14.94
CA PRO A 399 7.06 7.47 -14.88
C PRO A 399 7.36 8.72 -14.05
N GLY A 400 8.48 8.66 -13.32
CA GLY A 400 8.94 9.74 -12.46
C GLY A 400 8.38 9.66 -11.04
N LEU A 401 7.50 8.69 -10.75
CA LEU A 401 6.92 8.51 -9.42
C LEU A 401 7.68 7.48 -8.60
N ALA A 402 7.80 7.78 -7.30
CA ALA A 402 8.32 6.84 -6.32
C ALA A 402 7.39 5.63 -6.21
N THR A 403 7.95 4.44 -6.37
CA THR A 403 7.20 3.19 -6.47
C THR A 403 7.77 2.14 -5.53
N ILE A 404 6.93 1.58 -4.67
CA ILE A 404 7.18 0.31 -3.98
C ILE A 404 6.41 -0.78 -4.72
N PHE A 405 7.05 -1.92 -4.99
CA PHE A 405 6.43 -3.02 -5.69
C PHE A 405 6.99 -4.38 -5.27
N VAL A 406 6.16 -5.39 -5.43
CA VAL A 406 6.47 -6.81 -5.19
C VAL A 406 6.35 -7.53 -6.51
N VAL A 407 7.36 -8.29 -6.88
CA VAL A 407 7.33 -9.13 -8.09
C VAL A 407 6.91 -10.57 -7.77
N ASP A 408 6.74 -11.37 -8.80
CA ASP A 408 6.25 -12.75 -8.73
C ASP A 408 7.12 -13.69 -7.87
N ASP A 409 8.42 -13.38 -7.71
CA ASP A 409 9.34 -14.10 -6.82
C ASP A 409 9.25 -13.66 -5.35
N GLY A 410 8.32 -12.78 -4.99
CA GLY A 410 8.13 -12.23 -3.65
C GLY A 410 9.10 -11.10 -3.28
N SER A 411 10.06 -10.75 -4.14
CA SER A 411 11.03 -9.71 -3.82
C SER A 411 10.41 -8.32 -3.78
N VAL A 412 10.63 -7.61 -2.67
CA VAL A 412 10.24 -6.21 -2.48
C VAL A 412 11.29 -5.30 -3.10
N ARG A 413 10.85 -4.36 -3.91
CA ARG A 413 11.69 -3.36 -4.59
C ARG A 413 11.10 -1.97 -4.46
N MET A 414 11.99 -0.97 -4.50
CA MET A 414 11.60 0.44 -4.57
C MET A 414 12.48 1.17 -5.57
N LYS A 415 11.89 2.00 -6.38
CA LYS A 415 12.59 2.87 -7.34
C LYS A 415 11.68 3.99 -7.84
N THR A 416 12.26 4.98 -8.48
CA THR A 416 11.52 5.89 -9.35
C THR A 416 11.16 5.14 -10.63
N TRP A 417 9.87 5.04 -10.93
CA TRP A 417 9.38 4.29 -12.11
C TRP A 417 9.84 4.95 -13.40
N ASP A 418 10.28 4.15 -14.33
CA ASP A 418 10.62 4.57 -15.68
C ASP A 418 9.66 3.92 -16.69
N ALA A 419 9.44 4.52 -17.85
CA ALA A 419 8.59 3.95 -18.89
C ALA A 419 9.06 2.57 -19.38
N GLN A 420 10.36 2.27 -19.27
CA GLN A 420 10.93 0.95 -19.62
C GLN A 420 10.54 -0.12 -18.61
N ASP A 421 10.19 0.27 -17.38
CA ASP A 421 9.74 -0.65 -16.33
C ASP A 421 8.37 -1.27 -16.65
N ASP A 422 7.60 -0.70 -17.56
CA ASP A 422 6.32 -1.29 -18.01
C ASP A 422 6.54 -2.73 -18.57
N GLY A 423 7.74 -3.06 -19.00
CA GLY A 423 8.14 -4.40 -19.44
C GLY A 423 8.10 -5.46 -18.33
N ILE A 424 8.14 -5.08 -17.05
CA ILE A 424 8.04 -6.03 -15.92
C ILE A 424 6.61 -6.12 -15.34
N LEU A 425 5.65 -5.36 -15.85
CA LEU A 425 4.25 -5.40 -15.37
C LEU A 425 3.66 -6.80 -15.28
N PRO A 426 3.93 -7.77 -16.20
CA PRO A 426 3.41 -9.13 -16.07
C PRO A 426 3.80 -9.82 -14.78
N LYS A 427 4.96 -9.46 -14.24
CA LYS A 427 5.55 -10.04 -13.04
C LYS A 427 5.26 -9.25 -11.76
N ILE A 428 4.62 -8.09 -11.87
CA ILE A 428 4.24 -7.28 -10.72
C ILE A 428 3.05 -7.94 -10.03
N LYS A 429 3.27 -8.37 -8.79
CA LYS A 429 2.21 -8.86 -7.93
C LYS A 429 1.48 -7.68 -7.27
N HIS A 430 2.23 -6.77 -6.66
CA HIS A 430 1.68 -5.56 -6.04
C HIS A 430 2.53 -4.35 -6.41
N ALA A 431 1.92 -3.21 -6.57
CA ALA A 431 2.63 -1.94 -6.73
C ALA A 431 1.82 -0.77 -6.16
N ARG A 432 2.53 0.17 -5.58
CA ARG A 432 1.97 1.43 -5.08
C ARG A 432 2.93 2.57 -5.35
N GLN A 433 2.46 3.57 -6.09
CA GLN A 433 3.18 4.82 -6.31
C GLN A 433 2.66 5.91 -5.39
N ASN A 434 3.53 6.77 -4.90
CA ASN A 434 3.13 7.93 -4.12
C ASN A 434 4.13 9.07 -4.24
N GLY A 435 3.80 10.07 -5.07
CA GLY A 435 4.63 11.25 -5.26
C GLY A 435 6.03 10.94 -5.80
N VAL A 436 7.02 11.67 -5.32
CA VAL A 436 8.41 11.59 -5.75
C VAL A 436 9.30 11.00 -4.64
N PRO A 437 10.51 10.50 -4.97
CA PRO A 437 11.40 9.95 -3.96
C PRO A 437 11.80 10.99 -2.91
N VAL A 438 11.87 10.55 -1.65
CA VAL A 438 12.42 11.33 -0.53
C VAL A 438 13.94 11.22 -0.53
N VAL A 439 14.46 10.01 -0.70
CA VAL A 439 15.89 9.75 -0.95
C VAL A 439 16.06 8.67 -2.01
N GLU A 440 17.19 8.71 -2.70
CA GLU A 440 17.64 7.73 -3.68
C GLU A 440 19.11 7.38 -3.41
N PHE A 441 19.57 6.23 -3.90
CA PHE A 441 20.97 5.87 -3.82
C PHE A 441 21.70 6.28 -5.10
N ASP A 442 22.70 7.12 -4.96
CA ASP A 442 23.58 7.51 -6.06
C ASP A 442 24.73 6.51 -6.18
N GLU A 443 24.71 5.72 -7.25
CA GLU A 443 25.73 4.68 -7.50
C GLU A 443 27.12 5.28 -7.77
N LYS A 444 27.24 6.51 -8.24
CA LYS A 444 28.52 7.18 -8.48
C LYS A 444 29.15 7.67 -7.17
N LEU A 445 28.31 8.24 -6.32
CA LEU A 445 28.73 8.75 -5.01
C LEU A 445 28.78 7.63 -3.95
N GLN A 446 28.20 6.45 -4.22
CA GLN A 446 28.00 5.36 -3.26
C GLN A 446 27.34 5.87 -1.95
N ALA A 447 26.35 6.75 -2.09
CA ALA A 447 25.72 7.43 -0.99
C ALA A 447 24.21 7.61 -1.19
N THR A 448 23.49 7.72 -0.09
CA THR A 448 22.10 8.13 -0.06
C THR A 448 22.00 9.63 -0.27
N VAL A 449 21.31 10.06 -1.32
CA VAL A 449 21.10 11.48 -1.65
C VAL A 449 19.62 11.85 -1.52
N PRO A 450 19.26 13.08 -1.17
CA PRO A 450 17.87 13.54 -1.21
C PRO A 450 17.31 13.47 -2.62
N GLY A 451 16.02 13.16 -2.73
CA GLY A 451 15.32 13.23 -3.99
C GLY A 451 15.31 14.66 -4.56
N ARG A 452 15.44 14.79 -5.87
CA ARG A 452 15.61 16.06 -6.59
C ARG A 452 14.50 17.09 -6.31
N LEU A 453 13.29 16.62 -5.94
CA LEU A 453 12.11 17.47 -5.73
C LEU A 453 11.73 17.63 -4.26
N VAL A 454 12.55 17.17 -3.31
CA VAL A 454 12.23 17.21 -1.87
C VAL A 454 11.98 18.64 -1.38
N ASN A 455 12.80 19.61 -1.76
CA ASN A 455 12.59 21.02 -1.40
C ASN A 455 11.64 21.76 -2.33
N LYS A 456 11.10 21.08 -3.36
CA LYS A 456 10.06 21.58 -4.29
C LYS A 456 8.68 21.08 -3.93
N TRP A 457 8.49 20.64 -2.71
CA TRP A 457 7.26 20.06 -2.19
C TRP A 457 6.03 20.94 -2.32
N GLY A 458 6.15 22.21 -2.04
CA GLY A 458 5.08 23.20 -2.17
C GLY A 458 5.32 24.20 -3.30
N PRO A 459 4.42 25.13 -3.56
CA PRO A 459 3.08 25.23 -3.02
C PRO A 459 2.10 24.30 -3.74
N GLY A 460 1.42 23.47 -2.97
CA GLY A 460 0.37 22.57 -3.47
C GLY A 460 0.81 21.56 -4.51
N ASN A 461 2.11 21.30 -4.63
CA ASN A 461 2.61 20.31 -5.58
C ASN A 461 2.51 18.92 -4.96
N TRP A 462 1.94 17.98 -5.67
CA TRP A 462 1.69 16.56 -5.44
C TRP A 462 1.02 16.13 -4.11
N SER A 463 1.12 16.83 -3.02
CA SER A 463 0.50 16.40 -1.75
C SER A 463 -0.73 17.22 -1.33
N GLY A 464 -1.14 18.20 -2.13
CA GLY A 464 -2.19 19.14 -1.72
C GLY A 464 -1.73 20.19 -0.71
N SER A 465 -0.52 20.07 -0.16
CA SER A 465 0.05 21.06 0.75
C SER A 465 0.41 22.33 -0.01
N GLU A 466 -0.21 23.45 0.34
CA GLU A 466 0.10 24.75 -0.24
C GLU A 466 1.33 25.41 0.38
N GLU A 467 1.79 24.90 1.51
CA GLU A 467 2.92 25.44 2.26
C GLU A 467 4.13 24.51 2.21
N MET A 468 5.25 25.01 1.68
CA MET A 468 6.52 24.26 1.59
C MET A 468 7.08 23.85 2.94
N LYS A 469 6.73 24.55 3.99
CA LYS A 469 7.19 24.33 5.36
C LYS A 469 6.11 23.70 6.24
N LEU A 470 5.05 23.16 5.65
CA LEU A 470 4.03 22.49 6.43
C LEU A 470 4.63 21.29 7.16
N ARG A 471 4.72 21.44 8.47
CA ARG A 471 5.05 20.36 9.39
C ARG A 471 3.76 19.66 9.80
N THR A 472 3.77 18.37 9.73
CA THR A 472 2.64 17.53 10.15
C THR A 472 3.18 16.13 10.41
N ILE A 473 2.36 15.29 11.01
CA ILE A 473 2.62 13.86 11.09
C ILE A 473 2.68 13.26 9.68
N ARG A 474 3.73 12.49 9.40
CA ARG A 474 3.97 11.89 8.08
C ARG A 474 4.42 10.44 8.21
N ALA A 475 3.95 9.60 7.31
CA ALA A 475 4.46 8.24 7.15
C ALA A 475 5.34 8.12 5.91
N ALA A 476 6.26 7.18 5.93
CA ALA A 476 7.10 6.85 4.80
C ALA A 476 7.51 5.38 4.81
N ALA A 477 7.83 4.85 3.62
CA ALA A 477 8.48 3.57 3.46
C ALA A 477 9.89 3.74 2.90
N ALA A 478 10.82 2.86 3.31
CA ALA A 478 12.18 2.87 2.81
C ALA A 478 12.76 1.45 2.70
N LEU A 479 13.75 1.27 1.84
CA LEU A 479 14.57 0.07 1.78
C LEU A 479 15.97 0.34 2.31
N GLN A 480 16.45 -0.55 3.17
CA GLN A 480 17.82 -0.54 3.69
C GLN A 480 18.47 -1.92 3.53
N SER A 481 19.79 -1.94 3.44
CA SER A 481 20.58 -3.17 3.53
C SER A 481 21.75 -2.96 4.51
N ASN A 482 22.00 -3.97 5.35
CA ASN A 482 23.19 -4.01 6.19
C ASN A 482 24.38 -4.76 5.54
N GLY A 483 24.27 -5.04 4.22
CA GLY A 483 25.25 -5.82 3.44
C GLY A 483 25.00 -7.33 3.46
N ARG A 484 24.23 -7.85 4.42
CA ARG A 484 23.84 -9.28 4.52
C ARG A 484 22.36 -9.47 4.24
N LYS A 485 21.53 -8.62 4.82
CA LYS A 485 20.07 -8.67 4.78
C LYS A 485 19.48 -7.40 4.22
N ARG A 486 18.26 -7.49 3.73
CA ARG A 486 17.44 -6.37 3.28
C ARG A 486 16.27 -6.15 4.22
N PHE A 487 15.92 -4.90 4.44
CA PHE A 487 14.85 -4.49 5.34
C PHE A 487 13.91 -3.54 4.65
N LEU A 488 12.61 -3.76 4.84
CA LEU A 488 11.59 -2.75 4.61
C LEU A 488 11.44 -1.96 5.90
N ILE A 489 11.57 -0.65 5.82
CA ILE A 489 11.38 0.26 6.95
C ILE A 489 10.09 1.03 6.72
N TYR A 490 9.21 1.04 7.72
CA TYR A 490 8.11 1.99 7.83
C TYR A 490 8.49 3.02 8.89
N ALA A 491 8.25 4.29 8.63
CA ALA A 491 8.60 5.37 9.54
C ALA A 491 7.44 6.34 9.72
N VAL A 492 7.25 6.81 10.96
CA VAL A 492 6.33 7.90 11.32
C VAL A 492 7.14 9.05 11.90
N PHE A 493 6.90 10.22 11.38
CA PHE A 493 7.53 11.48 11.75
C PHE A 493 6.48 12.39 12.39
N SER A 494 6.65 12.80 13.64
CA SER A 494 5.60 13.51 14.36
C SER A 494 5.29 14.89 13.77
N ASP A 495 6.30 15.73 13.53
CA ASP A 495 6.15 17.08 12.97
C ASP A 495 7.27 17.34 11.95
N SER A 496 7.09 16.90 10.73
CA SER A 496 8.17 16.94 9.75
C SER A 496 7.76 17.49 8.40
N THR A 497 8.72 18.10 7.71
CA THR A 497 8.70 18.31 6.27
C THR A 497 9.40 17.15 5.54
N PRO A 498 9.23 17.01 4.23
CA PRO A 498 9.99 16.04 3.44
C PRO A 498 11.51 16.22 3.53
N SER A 499 12.00 17.45 3.78
CA SER A 499 13.43 17.72 3.99
C SER A 499 13.96 17.05 5.26
N ALA A 500 13.23 17.14 6.37
CA ALA A 500 13.60 16.45 7.62
C ALA A 500 13.56 14.93 7.45
N MET A 501 12.54 14.41 6.76
CA MET A 501 12.45 12.97 6.42
C MET A 501 13.67 12.49 5.63
N ALA A 502 14.12 13.27 4.63
CA ALA A 502 15.29 12.93 3.83
C ALA A 502 16.56 12.85 4.70
N ARG A 503 16.75 13.78 5.64
CA ARG A 503 17.88 13.76 6.60
C ARG A 503 17.90 12.49 7.45
N VAL A 504 16.73 12.08 7.96
CA VAL A 504 16.60 10.85 8.74
C VAL A 504 16.96 9.62 7.89
N PHE A 505 16.41 9.48 6.69
CA PHE A 505 16.73 8.35 5.82
C PHE A 505 18.19 8.32 5.33
N GLN A 506 18.82 9.50 5.16
CA GLN A 506 20.25 9.59 4.92
C GLN A 506 21.06 9.07 6.13
N ALA A 507 20.66 9.44 7.35
CA ALA A 507 21.32 8.98 8.57
C ALA A 507 21.25 7.45 8.71
N TYR A 508 20.11 6.84 8.40
CA TYR A 508 19.97 5.38 8.37
C TYR A 508 20.54 4.73 7.10
N ARG A 509 21.12 5.48 6.17
CA ARG A 509 21.70 4.96 4.92
C ARG A 509 20.71 4.13 4.10
N CYS A 510 19.46 4.56 4.06
CA CYS A 510 18.44 3.93 3.24
C CYS A 510 18.77 4.09 1.75
N ARG A 511 18.62 3.02 0.97
CA ARG A 511 18.90 3.08 -0.48
C ARG A 511 17.81 3.82 -1.25
N TYR A 512 16.60 3.77 -0.76
CA TYR A 512 15.44 4.45 -1.34
C TYR A 512 14.41 4.71 -0.27
N ALA A 513 13.72 5.84 -0.35
CA ALA A 513 12.57 6.12 0.49
C ALA A 513 11.51 6.93 -0.27
N MET A 514 10.25 6.67 0.06
CA MET A 514 9.10 7.39 -0.44
C MET A 514 8.17 7.82 0.69
N HIS A 515 7.53 8.95 0.50
CA HIS A 515 6.46 9.40 1.39
C HIS A 515 5.21 8.53 1.17
N LEU A 516 4.49 8.23 2.25
CA LEU A 516 3.18 7.58 2.20
C LEU A 516 2.08 8.59 2.53
N ASP A 517 1.25 8.36 3.56
CA ASP A 517 0.19 9.30 3.91
C ASP A 517 0.60 10.24 5.06
N MET A 518 -0.24 11.21 5.43
CA MET A 518 0.08 12.26 6.40
C MET A 518 -1.18 12.83 7.07
N ASN A 519 -0.99 13.76 7.98
CA ASN A 519 -1.97 14.65 8.62
C ASN A 519 -2.78 14.02 9.76
N ALA A 520 -2.77 12.71 10.00
CA ALA A 520 -3.50 12.11 11.11
C ALA A 520 -2.94 10.72 11.47
N LEU A 521 -3.19 10.26 12.69
CA LEU A 521 -2.80 8.92 13.16
C LEU A 521 -3.43 7.81 12.32
N GLU A 522 -4.68 7.96 11.90
CA GLU A 522 -5.35 7.01 11.02
C GLU A 522 -4.73 6.93 9.61
N HIS A 523 -4.06 8.01 9.17
CA HIS A 523 -3.36 8.06 7.88
C HIS A 523 -1.93 7.53 7.98
N THR A 524 -1.37 7.48 9.18
CA THR A 524 -0.01 7.03 9.46
C THR A 524 0.02 5.78 10.33
N TYR A 525 -1.09 5.03 10.33
CA TYR A 525 -1.30 3.85 11.16
C TYR A 525 -0.31 2.73 10.86
N LEU A 526 0.25 2.13 11.92
CA LEU A 526 0.93 0.84 11.89
C LEU A 526 0.57 0.05 13.15
N ALA A 527 0.18 -1.22 12.95
CA ALA A 527 0.00 -2.19 14.04
C ALA A 527 0.81 -3.46 13.76
N LEU A 528 1.37 -4.03 14.82
CA LEU A 528 1.96 -5.36 14.85
C LEU A 528 0.97 -6.35 15.46
N TYR A 529 0.91 -7.54 14.89
CA TYR A 529 0.01 -8.60 15.31
C TYR A 529 0.81 -9.78 15.86
N ARG A 530 0.46 -10.22 17.08
CA ARG A 530 1.05 -11.36 17.73
C ARG A 530 -0.04 -12.33 18.15
N ARG A 531 0.12 -13.59 17.80
CA ARG A 531 -0.83 -14.63 18.15
C ARG A 531 -0.28 -15.57 19.23
N ALA A 532 -1.10 -15.85 20.24
CA ALA A 532 -0.84 -16.89 21.24
C ALA A 532 -2.06 -17.83 21.28
N GLY A 533 -1.98 -18.93 20.56
CA GLY A 533 -3.13 -19.79 20.29
C GLY A 533 -4.23 -19.02 19.53
N PRO A 534 -5.49 -19.03 19.97
CA PRO A 534 -6.58 -18.31 19.33
C PRO A 534 -6.57 -16.79 19.60
N GLN A 535 -5.79 -16.34 20.58
CA GLN A 535 -5.78 -14.93 21.00
C GLN A 535 -4.87 -14.11 20.10
N LEU A 536 -5.38 -12.96 19.63
CA LEU A 536 -4.66 -11.94 18.89
C LEU A 536 -4.32 -10.77 19.83
N PHE A 537 -3.05 -10.40 19.86
CA PHE A 537 -2.54 -9.21 20.54
C PHE A 537 -2.12 -8.20 19.47
N VAL A 538 -2.44 -6.95 19.71
CA VAL A 538 -2.14 -5.84 18.80
C VAL A 538 -1.25 -4.83 19.53
N ASP A 539 -0.07 -4.56 18.96
CA ASP A 539 0.85 -3.53 19.45
C ASP A 539 0.93 -2.42 18.39
N TYR A 540 0.53 -1.22 18.73
CA TYR A 540 0.53 -0.08 17.79
C TYR A 540 1.86 0.65 17.81
N LEU A 541 2.29 1.21 16.68
CA LEU A 541 3.53 2.00 16.66
C LEU A 541 3.45 3.19 17.61
N LEU A 542 2.37 3.95 17.51
CA LEU A 542 2.00 4.98 18.50
C LEU A 542 0.77 4.50 19.26
N SER A 543 0.78 4.65 20.58
CA SER A 543 -0.32 4.18 21.44
C SER A 543 -1.68 4.76 21.05
N GLY A 544 -1.74 6.02 20.59
CA GLY A 544 -2.96 6.66 20.10
C GLY A 544 -3.56 6.03 18.82
N MET A 545 -2.80 5.21 18.08
CA MET A 545 -3.33 4.50 16.92
C MET A 545 -4.34 3.42 17.28
N SER A 546 -4.40 3.00 18.57
CA SER A 546 -5.43 2.06 19.05
C SER A 546 -6.85 2.63 18.93
N GLU A 547 -7.00 3.95 18.95
CA GLU A 547 -8.31 4.62 18.82
C GLU A 547 -8.92 4.46 17.42
N VAL A 548 -8.12 4.07 16.43
CA VAL A 548 -8.56 3.84 15.05
C VAL A 548 -9.26 2.48 14.92
N ASP A 549 -8.93 1.52 15.76
CA ASP A 549 -9.51 0.18 15.73
C ASP A 549 -10.93 0.17 16.31
N LYS A 550 -11.72 -0.82 15.92
CA LYS A 550 -13.07 -1.01 16.44
C LYS A 550 -13.06 -1.80 17.73
N VAL A 551 -13.98 -1.46 18.63
CA VAL A 551 -14.24 -2.25 19.82
C VAL A 551 -15.55 -3.03 19.63
N ALA A 552 -15.50 -4.34 19.79
CA ALA A 552 -16.65 -5.23 19.79
C ALA A 552 -16.78 -5.93 21.14
N SER A 553 -17.89 -6.64 21.35
CA SER A 553 -18.15 -7.38 22.61
C SER A 553 -17.08 -8.43 22.98
N GLY A 554 -16.23 -8.82 22.02
CA GLY A 554 -15.12 -9.77 22.20
C GLY A 554 -13.74 -9.14 22.35
N GLY A 555 -13.62 -7.81 22.35
CA GLY A 555 -12.35 -7.06 22.39
C GLY A 555 -12.12 -6.17 21.18
N GLU A 556 -10.87 -5.78 20.99
CA GLU A 556 -10.46 -4.99 19.82
C GLU A 556 -10.56 -5.82 18.54
N VAL A 557 -11.12 -5.20 17.50
CA VAL A 557 -11.18 -5.75 16.14
C VAL A 557 -10.22 -4.95 15.29
N PRO A 558 -9.05 -5.51 14.93
CA PRO A 558 -8.00 -4.75 14.30
C PRO A 558 -8.38 -4.33 12.87
N ARG A 559 -8.00 -3.12 12.54
CA ARG A 559 -8.13 -2.52 11.23
C ARG A 559 -7.49 -3.41 10.17
N PHE A 560 -8.06 -3.47 8.98
CA PHE A 560 -7.62 -4.25 7.83
C PHE A 560 -7.76 -5.78 7.94
N LEU A 561 -7.71 -6.34 9.16
CA LEU A 561 -7.90 -7.77 9.39
C LEU A 561 -9.34 -8.12 9.74
N GLY A 562 -9.99 -7.28 10.55
CA GLY A 562 -11.29 -7.56 11.13
C GLY A 562 -12.47 -6.89 10.43
N TYR A 563 -12.22 -5.86 9.65
CA TYR A 563 -13.26 -5.13 8.91
C TYR A 563 -12.71 -4.39 7.69
N PRO A 564 -13.57 -4.13 6.66
CA PRO A 564 -13.21 -3.32 5.50
C PRO A 564 -12.81 -1.90 5.87
N ASP A 565 -11.78 -1.38 5.24
CA ASP A 565 -11.34 0.00 5.37
C ASP A 565 -11.47 0.76 4.05
N ASN A 566 -11.59 2.08 4.14
CA ASN A 566 -11.68 2.94 2.95
C ASN A 566 -10.33 3.26 2.32
N ARG A 567 -9.21 3.04 3.05
CA ARG A 567 -7.85 3.34 2.62
C ARG A 567 -7.10 2.11 2.16
N ASP A 568 -6.20 2.29 1.21
CA ASP A 568 -5.22 1.29 0.82
C ASP A 568 -4.16 1.10 1.91
N PHE A 569 -3.62 -0.10 1.97
CA PHE A 569 -2.67 -0.48 3.00
C PHE A 569 -1.72 -1.58 2.53
N PHE A 570 -0.60 -1.68 3.21
CA PHE A 570 0.33 -2.79 3.12
C PHE A 570 0.15 -3.71 4.32
N TYR A 571 0.41 -4.99 4.11
CA TYR A 571 0.46 -5.98 5.18
C TYR A 571 1.69 -6.87 5.04
N VAL A 572 2.29 -7.20 6.18
CA VAL A 572 3.52 -7.98 6.28
C VAL A 572 3.16 -9.37 6.76
N MET A 573 3.59 -10.39 6.03
CA MET A 573 3.27 -11.78 6.29
C MET A 573 4.53 -12.59 6.59
N ARG A 574 4.41 -13.63 7.41
CA ARG A 574 5.50 -14.60 7.55
C ARG A 574 5.62 -15.44 6.29
N HIS A 575 6.86 -15.70 5.87
CA HIS A 575 7.11 -16.67 4.81
C HIS A 575 6.52 -18.02 5.16
N ASP A 576 5.89 -18.68 4.21
CA ASP A 576 5.59 -20.11 4.29
C ASP A 576 6.93 -20.88 4.19
N ARG A 577 7.35 -21.48 5.29
CA ARG A 577 8.53 -22.37 5.33
C ARG A 577 8.13 -23.81 5.00
#